data_0ad329869a55b70b46c3b531376f8ee2
#
_entry.id   0ad329869a55b70b46c3b531376f8ee2
#
_cell.length_a   1.000
_cell.length_b   1.000
_cell.length_c   1.000
_cell.angle_alpha   90.00
_cell.angle_beta   90.00
_cell.angle_gamma   90.00
#
_symmetry.space_group_name_H-M   'P 1'
#
loop_
_entity.id
_entity.type
_entity.pdbx_description
1 polymer ?
#
loop_
_entity_poly.entity_id
_entity_poly.type
_entity_poly.pdbx_seq_one_letter_code
_entity_poly.pdbx_strand_id
1 'polypeptide(L)'
;MFGVPGLASQRVDNFARRSLWRIVAAVVFGVLCLAPAVAEAKPVRAYAGIVVDAKSGKVLYESDADASRYPASVSKVMTLYVLFQELAAGNIKLSDKMPVSKWAASASPTKLGLRPGSTITVDNAIRAICTLSANDMPPTKSAAKL
;
A
#
# COMPACT_ATOMS: atom_id res chain seq x y z
N MET A 1 -9.03 52.62 -68.73
CA MET A 1 -10.01 51.56 -68.42
C MET A 1 -9.23 50.31 -68.02
N PHE A 2 -8.83 50.19 -66.76
CA PHE A 2 -8.06 49.06 -66.28
C PHE A 2 -8.90 48.38 -65.20
N GLY A 3 -9.49 47.25 -65.56
CA GLY A 3 -10.13 46.36 -64.63
C GLY A 3 -9.13 45.55 -63.82
N VAL A 4 -9.22 45.52 -62.53
CA VAL A 4 -8.39 44.72 -61.61
C VAL A 4 -9.10 43.41 -61.34
N PRO A 5 -8.71 42.28 -61.99
CA PRO A 5 -9.23 40.95 -61.65
C PRO A 5 -8.32 40.34 -60.62
N GLY A 6 -8.76 40.22 -59.40
CA GLY A 6 -7.90 39.52 -58.40
C GLY A 6 -8.47 39.34 -57.04
N LEU A 7 -9.48 40.10 -56.60
CA LEU A 7 -9.95 40.07 -55.22
C LEU A 7 -11.03 39.03 -54.90
N ALA A 8 -11.69 38.52 -55.94
CA ALA A 8 -12.76 37.52 -55.73
C ALA A 8 -12.23 36.09 -55.59
N SER A 9 -11.16 35.70 -56.32
CA SER A 9 -10.60 34.36 -56.27
C SER A 9 -9.93 34.07 -54.91
N GLN A 10 -9.20 35.02 -54.33
CA GLN A 10 -8.50 34.85 -53.07
C GLN A 10 -9.47 34.65 -51.88
N ARG A 11 -10.69 35.17 -51.90
CA ARG A 11 -11.68 34.96 -50.85
C ARG A 11 -12.23 33.52 -50.83
N VAL A 12 -12.44 32.96 -52.00
CA VAL A 12 -12.97 31.61 -52.12
C VAL A 12 -11.96 30.58 -51.67
N ASP A 13 -10.67 30.77 -52.00
CA ASP A 13 -9.61 29.89 -51.63
C ASP A 13 -9.33 29.91 -50.11
N ASN A 14 -9.45 31.08 -49.49
CA ASN A 14 -9.29 31.22 -48.01
C ASN A 14 -10.46 30.61 -47.24
N PHE A 15 -11.67 30.64 -47.78
CA PHE A 15 -12.85 30.03 -47.17
C PHE A 15 -12.77 28.50 -47.25
N ALA A 16 -12.43 27.95 -48.41
CA ALA A 16 -12.21 26.53 -48.63
C ALA A 16 -11.08 25.97 -47.76
N ARG A 17 -9.97 26.66 -47.65
CA ARG A 17 -8.83 26.24 -46.79
C ARG A 17 -9.23 26.25 -45.32
N ARG A 18 -9.98 27.24 -44.83
CA ARG A 18 -10.44 27.30 -43.42
C ARG A 18 -11.43 26.18 -43.10
N SER A 19 -12.33 25.84 -44.02
CA SER A 19 -13.25 24.71 -43.80
C SER A 19 -12.54 23.37 -43.81
N LEU A 20 -11.55 23.19 -44.68
CA LEU A 20 -10.73 21.97 -44.73
C LEU A 20 -9.96 21.77 -43.42
N TRP A 21 -9.32 22.82 -42.89
CA TRP A 21 -8.61 22.76 -41.62
C TRP A 21 -9.53 22.45 -40.45
N ARG A 22 -10.77 22.93 -40.46
CA ARG A 22 -11.77 22.61 -39.42
C ARG A 22 -12.19 21.15 -39.46
N ILE A 23 -12.35 20.57 -40.66
CA ILE A 23 -12.68 19.15 -40.84
C ILE A 23 -11.49 18.29 -40.39
N VAL A 24 -10.26 18.62 -40.81
CA VAL A 24 -9.06 17.91 -40.39
C VAL A 24 -8.87 17.97 -38.86
N ALA A 25 -9.06 19.13 -38.26
CA ALA A 25 -8.97 19.27 -36.81
C ALA A 25 -10.05 18.45 -36.08
N ALA A 26 -11.29 18.40 -36.61
CA ALA A 26 -12.34 17.59 -36.01
C ALA A 26 -12.08 16.09 -36.14
N VAL A 27 -11.53 15.65 -37.28
CA VAL A 27 -11.14 14.24 -37.48
C VAL A 27 -9.97 13.84 -36.57
N VAL A 28 -8.94 14.68 -36.46
CA VAL A 28 -7.80 14.43 -35.58
C VAL A 28 -8.24 14.39 -34.12
N PHE A 29 -9.11 15.32 -33.70
CA PHE A 29 -9.66 15.31 -32.35
C PHE A 29 -10.53 14.08 -32.08
N GLY A 30 -11.35 13.66 -33.05
CA GLY A 30 -12.15 12.44 -32.97
C GLY A 30 -11.31 11.18 -32.84
N VAL A 31 -10.20 11.07 -33.61
CA VAL A 31 -9.24 9.95 -33.52
C VAL A 31 -8.51 9.95 -32.19
N LEU A 32 -8.16 11.13 -31.64
CA LEU A 32 -7.51 11.24 -30.32
C LEU A 32 -8.45 10.80 -29.19
N CYS A 33 -9.76 11.06 -29.31
CA CYS A 33 -10.76 10.62 -28.33
C CYS A 33 -11.08 9.12 -28.41
N LEU A 34 -10.77 8.46 -29.52
CA LEU A 34 -10.92 7.02 -29.69
C LEU A 34 -9.68 6.21 -29.24
N ALA A 35 -8.63 6.87 -28.75
CA ALA A 35 -7.50 6.16 -28.16
C ALA A 35 -8.03 5.29 -27.00
N PRO A 36 -7.89 3.95 -27.06
CA PRO A 36 -8.32 3.11 -25.97
C PRO A 36 -7.57 3.55 -24.71
N ALA A 37 -8.31 3.91 -23.66
CA ALA A 37 -7.72 4.06 -22.34
C ALA A 37 -7.08 2.71 -22.01
N VAL A 38 -5.75 2.65 -22.07
CA VAL A 38 -5.01 1.48 -21.59
C VAL A 38 -5.36 1.38 -20.11
N ALA A 39 -6.32 0.52 -19.81
CA ALA A 39 -6.65 0.21 -18.43
C ALA A 39 -5.40 -0.42 -17.83
N GLU A 40 -4.72 0.33 -16.99
CA GLU A 40 -3.58 -0.15 -16.22
C GLU A 40 -4.08 -1.32 -15.38
N ALA A 41 -3.73 -2.55 -15.79
CA ALA A 41 -4.10 -3.76 -15.06
C ALA A 41 -3.50 -3.62 -13.65
N LYS A 42 -4.35 -3.56 -12.63
CA LYS A 42 -3.89 -3.55 -11.24
C LYS A 42 -2.94 -4.74 -11.07
N PRO A 43 -1.74 -4.52 -10.52
CA PRO A 43 -0.78 -5.60 -10.35
C PRO A 43 -1.47 -6.70 -9.53
N VAL A 44 -1.53 -7.91 -10.10
CA VAL A 44 -2.02 -9.10 -9.40
C VAL A 44 -1.13 -9.25 -8.17
N ARG A 45 -1.72 -9.20 -6.98
CA ARG A 45 -0.96 -9.40 -5.74
C ARG A 45 -0.32 -10.78 -5.81
N ALA A 46 1.00 -10.81 -5.81
CA ALA A 46 1.74 -12.06 -5.82
C ALA A 46 1.34 -12.88 -4.57
N TYR A 47 0.83 -14.08 -4.81
CA TYR A 47 0.43 -15.01 -3.76
C TYR A 47 1.66 -15.81 -3.30
N ALA A 48 1.72 -16.12 -2.01
CA ALA A 48 2.61 -17.11 -1.45
C ALA A 48 1.87 -17.81 -0.30
N GLY A 49 1.98 -19.12 -0.22
CA GLY A 49 1.26 -19.89 0.79
C GLY A 49 1.93 -21.21 1.08
N ILE A 50 1.82 -21.65 2.34
CA ILE A 50 2.26 -22.96 2.80
C ILE A 50 1.25 -23.49 3.79
N VAL A 51 0.96 -24.79 3.72
CA VAL A 51 0.18 -25.53 4.70
C VAL A 51 1.03 -26.69 5.22
N VAL A 52 1.17 -26.75 6.53
CA VAL A 52 2.02 -27.72 7.21
C VAL A 52 1.18 -28.52 8.22
N ASP A 53 1.36 -29.83 8.27
CA ASP A 53 0.82 -30.65 9.34
C ASP A 53 1.50 -30.29 10.67
N ALA A 54 0.72 -29.85 11.64
CA ALA A 54 1.24 -29.32 12.91
C ALA A 54 1.96 -30.36 13.76
N LYS A 55 1.72 -31.67 13.56
CA LYS A 55 2.34 -32.73 14.35
C LYS A 55 3.62 -33.25 13.72
N SER A 56 3.60 -33.50 12.42
CA SER A 56 4.72 -34.11 11.69
C SER A 56 5.66 -33.09 11.05
N GLY A 57 5.25 -31.82 10.91
CA GLY A 57 5.98 -30.84 10.15
C GLY A 57 5.92 -31.04 8.63
N LYS A 58 5.14 -32.04 8.14
CA LYS A 58 5.04 -32.35 6.72
C LYS A 58 4.32 -31.21 5.98
N VAL A 59 4.91 -30.74 4.89
CA VAL A 59 4.26 -29.79 3.98
C VAL A 59 3.14 -30.51 3.22
N LEU A 60 1.92 -30.03 3.35
CA LEU A 60 0.72 -30.55 2.70
C LEU A 60 0.39 -29.77 1.42
N TYR A 61 0.76 -28.50 1.37
CA TYR A 61 0.59 -27.62 0.22
C TYR A 61 1.64 -26.52 0.28
N GLU A 62 2.17 -26.13 -0.89
CA GLU A 62 3.02 -24.96 -1.03
C GLU A 62 2.80 -24.28 -2.39
N SER A 63 2.92 -22.99 -2.40
CA SER A 63 2.95 -22.17 -3.61
C SER A 63 3.82 -20.96 -3.32
N ASP A 64 4.93 -20.82 -4.03
CA ASP A 64 5.92 -19.75 -3.83
C ASP A 64 6.25 -19.49 -2.35
N ALA A 65 6.31 -20.56 -1.53
CA ALA A 65 6.42 -20.50 -0.08
C ALA A 65 7.66 -19.70 0.39
N ASP A 66 8.78 -19.83 -0.32
CA ASP A 66 10.06 -19.16 -0.02
C ASP A 66 10.21 -17.83 -0.74
N ALA A 67 9.22 -17.41 -1.52
CA ALA A 67 9.30 -16.15 -2.22
C ALA A 67 9.23 -14.96 -1.24
N SER A 68 10.15 -14.00 -1.39
CA SER A 68 10.17 -12.81 -0.56
C SER A 68 8.85 -12.03 -0.68
N ARG A 69 8.18 -11.82 0.45
CA ARG A 69 6.90 -11.12 0.55
C ARG A 69 6.92 -10.14 1.73
N TYR A 70 6.03 -9.15 1.66
CA TYR A 70 5.77 -8.27 2.79
C TYR A 70 4.70 -8.93 3.68
N PRO A 71 5.07 -9.41 4.88
CA PRO A 71 4.16 -10.18 5.74
C PRO A 71 3.08 -9.32 6.39
N ALA A 72 3.18 -8.01 6.27
CA ALA A 72 2.26 -7.06 6.90
C ALA A 72 2.04 -7.41 8.40
N SER A 73 0.80 -7.46 8.86
CA SER A 73 0.49 -7.75 10.28
C SER A 73 0.82 -9.17 10.72
N VAL A 74 1.09 -10.10 9.80
CA VAL A 74 1.55 -11.46 10.17
C VAL A 74 2.89 -11.40 10.91
N SER A 75 3.73 -10.39 10.67
CA SER A 75 4.97 -10.18 11.43
C SER A 75 4.75 -10.05 12.94
N LYS A 76 3.54 -9.64 13.39
CA LYS A 76 3.19 -9.55 14.81
C LYS A 76 3.11 -10.90 15.52
N VAL A 77 2.93 -11.99 14.77
CA VAL A 77 3.01 -13.34 15.31
C VAL A 77 4.41 -13.62 15.86
N MET A 78 5.47 -13.18 15.15
CA MET A 78 6.84 -13.28 15.65
C MET A 78 7.07 -12.39 16.87
N THR A 79 6.52 -11.18 16.88
CA THR A 79 6.58 -10.29 18.06
C THR A 79 5.97 -10.96 19.29
N LEU A 80 4.79 -11.57 19.14
CA LEU A 80 4.12 -12.30 20.22
C LEU A 80 4.91 -13.55 20.63
N TYR A 81 5.47 -14.27 19.68
CA TYR A 81 6.30 -15.45 19.95
C TYR A 81 7.50 -15.11 20.86
N VAL A 82 8.27 -14.08 20.47
CA VAL A 82 9.40 -13.61 21.31
C VAL A 82 8.90 -13.13 22.68
N LEU A 83 7.80 -12.42 22.74
CA LEU A 83 7.21 -11.95 23.98
C LEU A 83 6.81 -13.09 24.93
N PHE A 84 6.20 -14.14 24.39
CA PHE A 84 5.85 -15.34 25.16
C PHE A 84 7.08 -16.11 25.64
N GLN A 85 8.15 -16.16 24.86
CA GLN A 85 9.43 -16.72 25.32
C GLN A 85 10.01 -15.95 26.50
N GLU A 86 9.99 -14.62 26.46
CA GLU A 86 10.47 -13.78 27.57
C GLU A 86 9.60 -13.94 28.84
N LEU A 87 8.28 -14.10 28.65
CA LEU A 87 7.37 -14.41 29.76
C LEU A 87 7.66 -15.79 30.36
N ALA A 88 7.86 -16.81 29.52
CA ALA A 88 8.16 -18.16 29.96
C ALA A 88 9.54 -18.26 30.67
N ALA A 89 10.51 -17.48 30.22
CA ALA A 89 11.84 -17.36 30.86
C ALA A 89 11.80 -16.54 32.18
N GLY A 90 10.68 -15.89 32.50
CA GLY A 90 10.55 -15.06 33.70
C GLY A 90 11.25 -13.69 33.61
N ASN A 91 11.75 -13.33 32.41
CA ASN A 91 12.44 -12.06 32.19
C ASN A 91 11.50 -10.85 32.26
N ILE A 92 10.22 -11.08 31.97
CA ILE A 92 9.14 -10.09 32.04
C ILE A 92 7.90 -10.71 32.65
N LYS A 93 6.98 -9.86 33.14
CA LYS A 93 5.69 -10.27 33.70
C LYS A 93 4.56 -9.57 32.96
N LEU A 94 3.37 -10.16 32.94
CA LEU A 94 2.16 -9.57 32.34
C LEU A 94 1.81 -8.19 32.92
N SER A 95 2.13 -7.99 34.21
CA SER A 95 1.91 -6.72 34.92
C SER A 95 2.94 -5.63 34.62
N ASP A 96 4.07 -5.97 33.99
CA ASP A 96 5.14 -5.01 33.74
C ASP A 96 4.67 -3.90 32.82
N LYS A 97 5.08 -2.67 33.13
CA LYS A 97 4.74 -1.49 32.37
C LYS A 97 5.83 -1.16 31.36
N MET A 98 5.44 -0.98 30.13
CA MET A 98 6.30 -0.59 29.01
C MET A 98 6.04 0.86 28.62
N PRO A 99 7.08 1.72 28.53
CA PRO A 99 6.89 3.12 28.14
C PRO A 99 6.63 3.24 26.63
N VAL A 100 5.68 4.07 26.27
CA VAL A 100 5.33 4.36 24.86
C VAL A 100 6.23 5.46 24.33
N SER A 101 7.07 5.13 23.36
CA SER A 101 7.93 6.11 22.70
C SER A 101 7.14 7.03 21.75
N LYS A 102 7.72 8.18 21.38
CA LYS A 102 7.14 9.06 20.33
C LYS A 102 6.99 8.32 19.01
N TRP A 103 7.95 7.46 18.65
CA TRP A 103 7.91 6.66 17.45
C TRP A 103 6.75 5.65 17.47
N ALA A 104 6.58 4.89 18.55
CA ALA A 104 5.46 3.96 18.70
C ALA A 104 4.12 4.68 18.61
N ALA A 105 3.95 5.79 19.32
CA ALA A 105 2.70 6.57 19.28
C ALA A 105 2.36 7.15 17.90
N SER A 106 3.37 7.36 17.02
CA SER A 106 3.17 7.84 15.65
C SER A 106 2.78 6.75 14.67
N ALA A 107 2.90 5.47 15.05
CA ALA A 107 2.65 4.35 14.16
C ALA A 107 1.21 4.34 13.61
N SER A 108 1.09 4.00 12.33
CA SER A 108 -0.17 3.96 11.57
C SER A 108 -0.26 2.62 10.82
N PRO A 109 -1.44 2.17 10.35
CA PRO A 109 -2.74 2.84 10.45
C PRO A 109 -3.54 2.47 11.71
N THR A 110 -3.39 1.22 12.23
CA THR A 110 -4.21 0.70 13.35
C THR A 110 -3.50 0.90 14.68
N LYS A 111 -4.13 1.55 15.62
CA LYS A 111 -3.53 1.87 16.93
C LYS A 111 -4.56 2.07 18.03
N LEU A 112 -4.14 1.93 19.29
CA LEU A 112 -4.92 2.30 20.47
C LEU A 112 -4.99 3.82 20.70
N GLY A 113 -4.11 4.60 20.08
CA GLY A 113 -3.99 6.04 20.33
C GLY A 113 -3.23 6.37 21.60
N LEU A 114 -2.22 5.55 21.94
CA LEU A 114 -1.40 5.78 23.13
C LEU A 114 -0.62 7.09 23.02
N ARG A 115 -0.54 7.83 24.13
CA ARG A 115 0.21 9.08 24.18
C ARG A 115 1.71 8.82 24.38
N PRO A 116 2.61 9.59 23.73
CA PRO A 116 4.03 9.52 24.03
C PRO A 116 4.30 9.74 25.51
N GLY A 117 5.17 8.89 26.11
CA GLY A 117 5.48 8.94 27.52
C GLY A 117 4.48 8.26 28.47
N SER A 118 3.32 7.84 27.96
CA SER A 118 2.42 6.96 28.72
C SER A 118 3.01 5.55 28.88
N THR A 119 2.36 4.70 29.67
CA THR A 119 2.75 3.30 29.81
C THR A 119 1.59 2.38 29.52
N ILE A 120 1.89 1.19 29.00
CA ILE A 120 0.95 0.09 28.81
C ILE A 120 1.51 -1.17 29.48
N THR A 121 0.66 -2.00 30.06
CA THR A 121 1.11 -3.31 30.59
C THR A 121 1.35 -4.31 29.47
N VAL A 122 2.22 -5.29 29.71
CA VAL A 122 2.48 -6.40 28.78
C VAL A 122 1.17 -7.11 28.40
N ASP A 123 0.30 -7.40 29.36
CA ASP A 123 -1.01 -8.03 29.09
C ASP A 123 -1.88 -7.20 28.14
N ASN A 124 -2.02 -5.91 28.40
CA ASN A 124 -2.80 -5.03 27.53
C ASN A 124 -2.19 -4.88 26.14
N ALA A 125 -0.86 -4.89 26.02
CA ALA A 125 -0.19 -4.85 24.74
C ALA A 125 -0.46 -6.12 23.92
N ILE A 126 -0.38 -7.30 24.54
CA ILE A 126 -0.74 -8.58 23.91
C ILE A 126 -2.18 -8.53 23.39
N ARG A 127 -3.12 -8.13 24.23
CA ARG A 127 -4.55 -8.00 23.85
C ARG A 127 -4.73 -7.05 22.66
N ALA A 128 -4.09 -5.87 22.70
CA ALA A 128 -4.17 -4.89 21.63
C ALA A 128 -3.60 -5.40 20.31
N ILE A 129 -2.50 -6.14 20.34
CA ILE A 129 -1.92 -6.77 19.15
C ILE A 129 -2.89 -7.83 18.59
N CYS A 130 -3.43 -8.70 19.45
CA CYS A 130 -4.30 -9.80 19.03
C CYS A 130 -5.65 -9.33 18.51
N THR A 131 -6.27 -8.33 19.14
CA THR A 131 -7.65 -7.90 18.81
C THR A 131 -7.72 -6.80 17.77
N LEU A 132 -6.82 -5.82 17.84
CA LEU A 132 -6.81 -4.64 16.98
C LEU A 132 -5.66 -4.64 15.98
N SER A 133 -4.72 -5.58 16.08
CA SER A 133 -3.47 -5.49 15.34
C SER A 133 -2.75 -4.15 15.54
N ALA A 134 -2.79 -3.62 16.79
CA ALA A 134 -2.27 -2.29 17.10
C ALA A 134 -0.78 -2.16 16.78
N ASN A 135 -0.40 -1.03 16.19
CA ASN A 135 0.98 -0.72 15.76
C ASN A 135 1.73 0.16 16.77
N ASP A 136 1.03 0.83 17.68
CA ASP A 136 1.59 1.75 18.67
C ASP A 136 2.10 1.07 19.95
N MET A 137 2.45 -0.21 19.81
CA MET A 137 3.01 -0.98 20.93
C MET A 137 4.49 -0.68 21.11
N PRO A 138 4.96 -0.44 22.35
CA PRO A 138 6.37 -0.29 22.62
C PRO A 138 7.12 -1.61 22.38
N PRO A 139 8.36 -1.56 21.87
CA PRO A 139 9.20 -2.76 21.79
C PRO A 139 9.51 -3.26 23.22
N THR A 140 9.56 -4.57 23.39
CA THR A 140 10.10 -5.15 24.61
C THR A 140 11.59 -4.84 24.73
N LYS A 141 12.14 -4.80 25.93
CA LYS A 141 13.58 -4.56 26.17
C LYS A 141 14.46 -5.56 25.39
N SER A 142 13.98 -6.76 25.13
CA SER A 142 14.67 -7.77 24.36
C SER A 142 14.63 -7.46 22.84
N ALA A 143 13.50 -7.04 22.30
CA ALA A 143 13.38 -6.66 20.89
C ALA A 143 14.13 -5.36 20.52
N ALA A 144 14.47 -4.54 21.49
CA ALA A 144 15.29 -3.33 21.28
C ALA A 144 16.78 -3.61 21.18
N LYS A 145 17.23 -4.86 21.38
CA LYS A 145 18.62 -5.29 21.29
C LYS A 145 18.93 -6.09 20.02
N LEU A 146 17.94 -6.37 19.19
CA LEU A 146 18.07 -6.97 17.86
C LEU A 146 18.16 -5.89 16.78
#